data_dd350535af328993b728305f3f7de537
#
_entry.id   dd350535af328993b728305f3f7de537
#
_cell.length_a   1.000
_cell.length_b   1.000
_cell.length_c   1.000
_cell.angle_alpha   90.00
_cell.angle_beta   90.00
_cell.angle_gamma   90.00
#
_symmetry.space_group_name_H-M   'P 1'
#
loop_
_entity.id
_entity.type
_entity.pdbx_description
1 polymer ?
#
loop_
_entity_poly.entity_id
_entity_poly.type
_entity_poly.pdbx_seq_one_letter_code
_entity_poly.pdbx_strand_id
1 'polypeptide(L)'
;MRPDKQNQKKFDFDMSFGEWGEDTFLHMMGMTRDKFEIKTERNEMWTKWGNIAVEYQCFDKPSGINATEAEYWVQNLADKDNDMYCTIIFPTATMKKVLDKMQPRQVKGGDYNKSEMYLVSLSDLFSKKSYK
;
A
#
# COMPACT_ATOMS: atom_id res chain seq x y z
N MET A 1 -8.22 -35.32 -23.94
CA MET A 1 -8.17 -34.37 -25.05
C MET A 1 -7.00 -33.42 -24.84
N ARG A 2 -6.13 -33.28 -25.81
CA ARG A 2 -5.01 -32.35 -25.73
C ARG A 2 -5.49 -30.96 -26.10
N PRO A 3 -5.16 -29.92 -25.30
CA PRO A 3 -5.45 -28.55 -25.69
C PRO A 3 -4.70 -28.21 -26.98
N ASP A 4 -5.26 -27.35 -27.80
CA ASP A 4 -4.56 -26.86 -28.98
C ASP A 4 -3.32 -26.02 -28.56
N LYS A 5 -2.44 -25.75 -29.54
CA LYS A 5 -1.18 -25.03 -29.25
C LYS A 5 -1.39 -23.64 -28.67
N GLN A 6 -2.48 -22.97 -29.04
CA GLN A 6 -2.80 -21.62 -28.55
C GLN A 6 -3.24 -21.67 -27.10
N ASN A 7 -4.12 -22.62 -26.74
CA ASN A 7 -4.57 -22.80 -25.37
C ASN A 7 -3.41 -23.26 -24.46
N GLN A 8 -2.50 -24.09 -24.97
CA GLN A 8 -1.31 -24.51 -24.23
C GLN A 8 -0.39 -23.31 -23.92
N LYS A 9 -0.15 -22.42 -24.87
CA LYS A 9 0.68 -21.21 -24.65
C LYS A 9 0.07 -20.31 -23.58
N LYS A 10 -1.25 -20.13 -23.61
CA LYS A 10 -1.95 -19.32 -22.59
C LYS A 10 -1.82 -19.95 -21.22
N PHE A 11 -1.99 -21.27 -21.12
CA PHE A 11 -1.85 -22.00 -19.87
C PHE A 11 -0.43 -21.89 -19.31
N ASP A 12 0.61 -22.06 -20.14
CA ASP A 12 2.01 -21.93 -19.74
C ASP A 12 2.32 -20.51 -19.26
N PHE A 13 1.79 -19.47 -19.93
CA PHE A 13 1.94 -18.10 -19.53
C PHE A 13 1.28 -17.84 -18.16
N ASP A 14 0.05 -18.33 -17.98
CA ASP A 14 -0.69 -18.13 -16.72
C ASP A 14 0.02 -18.84 -15.56
N MET A 15 0.58 -20.04 -15.78
CA MET A 15 1.38 -20.74 -14.76
C MET A 15 2.64 -19.98 -14.41
N SER A 16 3.38 -19.51 -15.39
CA SER A 16 4.61 -18.73 -15.17
C SER A 16 4.33 -17.44 -14.43
N PHE A 17 3.22 -16.79 -14.73
CA PHE A 17 2.80 -15.57 -14.03
C PHE A 17 2.45 -15.85 -12.56
N GLY A 18 1.73 -16.95 -12.32
CA GLY A 18 1.39 -17.40 -10.96
C GLY A 18 2.63 -17.73 -10.14
N GLU A 19 3.57 -18.46 -10.72
CA GLU A 19 4.84 -18.77 -10.05
C GLU A 19 5.65 -17.52 -9.73
N TRP A 20 5.69 -16.57 -10.65
CA TRP A 20 6.33 -15.26 -10.42
C TRP A 20 5.72 -14.54 -9.22
N GLY A 21 4.39 -14.53 -9.13
CA GLY A 21 3.68 -13.91 -8.02
C GLY A 21 3.98 -14.58 -6.68
N GLU A 22 3.97 -15.89 -6.64
CA GLU A 22 4.31 -16.67 -5.45
C GLU A 22 5.74 -16.42 -5.02
N ASP A 23 6.70 -16.48 -5.94
CA ASP A 23 8.11 -16.25 -5.64
C ASP A 23 8.34 -14.82 -5.14
N THR A 24 7.69 -13.84 -5.74
CA THR A 24 7.77 -12.45 -5.33
C THR A 24 7.26 -12.28 -3.90
N PHE A 25 6.11 -12.87 -3.59
CA PHE A 25 5.52 -12.82 -2.24
C PHE A 25 6.43 -13.49 -1.21
N LEU A 26 6.93 -14.69 -1.52
CA LEU A 26 7.80 -15.43 -0.61
C LEU A 26 9.13 -14.70 -0.38
N HIS A 27 9.68 -14.08 -1.43
CA HIS A 27 10.87 -13.25 -1.31
C HIS A 27 10.63 -12.08 -0.34
N MET A 28 9.52 -11.38 -0.52
CA MET A 28 9.11 -10.29 0.35
C MET A 28 8.97 -10.76 1.81
N MET A 29 8.29 -11.88 2.04
CA MET A 29 8.06 -12.42 3.38
C MET A 29 9.35 -12.89 4.07
N GLY A 30 10.40 -13.15 3.32
CA GLY A 30 11.72 -13.48 3.85
C GLY A 30 12.58 -12.28 4.23
N MET A 31 12.10 -11.07 3.97
CA MET A 31 12.84 -9.85 4.29
C MET A 31 12.83 -9.55 5.79
N THR A 32 13.83 -8.80 6.24
CA THR A 32 13.93 -8.33 7.61
C THR A 32 12.99 -7.15 7.87
N ARG A 33 12.67 -6.90 9.13
CA ARG A 33 11.71 -5.88 9.56
C ARG A 33 12.04 -4.48 9.03
N ASP A 34 13.31 -4.13 8.90
CA ASP A 34 13.75 -2.82 8.41
C ASP A 34 13.38 -2.54 6.95
N LYS A 35 12.95 -3.58 6.21
CA LYS A 35 12.48 -3.44 4.83
C LYS A 35 11.01 -3.02 4.72
N PHE A 36 10.31 -2.95 5.85
CA PHE A 36 8.88 -2.64 5.91
C PHE A 36 8.63 -1.41 6.76
N GLU A 37 7.92 -0.45 6.21
CA GLU A 37 7.33 0.65 6.98
C GLU A 37 5.87 0.30 7.24
N ILE A 38 5.53 0.02 8.49
CA ILE A 38 4.22 -0.52 8.86
C ILE A 38 3.39 0.55 9.55
N LYS A 39 2.23 0.85 9.00
CA LYS A 39 1.26 1.80 9.55
C LYS A 39 -0.06 1.08 9.79
N THR A 40 -0.78 1.51 10.81
CA THR A 40 -2.08 0.92 11.16
C THR A 40 -3.12 2.02 11.26
N GLU A 41 -4.18 1.91 10.45
CA GLU A 41 -5.34 2.78 10.52
C GLU A 41 -6.42 2.12 11.37
N ARG A 42 -6.99 2.91 12.26
CA ARG A 42 -8.09 2.45 13.09
C ARG A 42 -9.44 2.81 12.48
N ASN A 43 -10.45 2.18 13.02
CA ASN A 43 -11.83 2.14 12.61
C ASN A 43 -12.37 3.40 11.91
N GLU A 44 -12.43 4.53 12.57
CA GLU A 44 -13.16 5.69 12.04
C GLU A 44 -12.56 6.21 10.73
N MET A 45 -11.25 6.20 10.60
CA MET A 45 -10.58 6.73 9.42
C MET A 45 -10.97 5.97 8.16
N TRP A 46 -10.97 4.65 8.21
CA TRP A 46 -11.22 3.86 7.02
C TRP A 46 -12.63 3.27 6.94
N THR A 47 -13.29 2.92 8.06
CA THR A 47 -14.65 2.35 8.00
C THR A 47 -15.71 3.42 7.81
N LYS A 48 -15.56 4.57 8.46
CA LYS A 48 -16.52 5.67 8.36
C LYS A 48 -16.24 6.59 7.18
N TRP A 49 -14.94 6.95 7.01
CA TRP A 49 -14.55 7.94 6.00
C TRP A 49 -13.95 7.33 4.74
N GLY A 50 -13.58 6.05 4.79
CA GLY A 50 -12.98 5.34 3.65
C GLY A 50 -11.58 5.84 3.28
N ASN A 51 -10.83 6.37 4.24
CA ASN A 51 -9.53 6.96 4.00
C ASN A 51 -8.45 6.31 4.84
N ILE A 52 -7.21 6.39 4.35
CA ILE A 52 -6.01 6.17 5.15
C ILE A 52 -5.21 7.46 5.20
N ALA A 53 -4.42 7.64 6.27
CA ALA A 53 -3.55 8.81 6.42
C ALA A 53 -2.10 8.38 6.14
N VAL A 54 -1.45 9.05 5.21
CA VAL A 54 -0.06 8.80 4.87
C VAL A 54 0.75 10.04 5.22
N GLU A 55 1.50 9.97 6.32
CA GLU A 55 2.33 11.08 6.77
C GLU A 55 3.48 11.33 5.80
N TYR A 56 3.75 12.60 5.52
CA TYR A 56 4.87 12.99 4.67
C TYR A 56 5.79 14.03 5.32
N GLN A 57 5.34 14.70 6.39
CA GLN A 57 6.11 15.71 7.08
C GLN A 57 5.72 15.79 8.56
N CYS A 58 6.69 16.05 9.43
CA CYS A 58 6.46 16.23 10.85
C CYS A 58 7.46 17.26 11.39
N PHE A 59 6.97 18.27 12.14
CA PHE A 59 7.79 19.37 12.64
C PHE A 59 8.67 20.00 11.54
N ASP A 60 8.06 20.25 10.38
CA ASP A 60 8.70 20.86 9.20
C ASP A 60 9.86 20.05 8.59
N LYS A 61 9.96 18.75 8.92
CA LYS A 61 10.95 17.84 8.37
C LYS A 61 10.26 16.71 7.62
N PRO A 62 10.87 16.21 6.54
CA PRO A 62 10.35 15.01 5.88
C PRO A 62 10.17 13.86 6.86
N SER A 63 9.03 13.17 6.76
CA SER A 63 8.70 12.02 7.60
C SER A 63 7.86 11.03 6.81
N GLY A 64 7.51 9.90 7.41
CA GLY A 64 6.67 8.90 6.79
C GLY A 64 7.15 8.53 5.39
N ILE A 65 6.27 8.70 4.40
CA ILE A 65 6.56 8.31 3.01
C ILE A 65 7.73 9.09 2.39
N ASN A 66 8.01 10.29 2.88
CA ASN A 66 9.11 11.11 2.35
C ASN A 66 10.45 10.87 3.05
N ALA A 67 10.47 10.11 4.15
CA ALA A 67 11.70 9.82 4.89
C ALA A 67 12.04 8.33 4.94
N THR A 68 11.08 7.45 4.72
CA THR A 68 11.31 6.01 4.84
C THR A 68 12.33 5.49 3.83
N GLU A 69 13.22 4.62 4.31
CA GLU A 69 14.13 3.86 3.48
C GLU A 69 13.63 2.43 3.26
N ALA A 70 12.46 2.12 3.80
CA ALA A 70 11.85 0.80 3.65
C ALA A 70 11.50 0.52 2.19
N GLU A 71 11.69 -0.72 1.78
CA GLU A 71 11.38 -1.17 0.42
C GLU A 71 9.88 -1.32 0.20
N TYR A 72 9.14 -1.66 1.27
CA TYR A 72 7.69 -1.86 1.23
C TYR A 72 6.97 -1.00 2.24
N TRP A 73 5.87 -0.42 1.82
CA TRP A 73 4.92 0.30 2.66
C TRP A 73 3.74 -0.61 2.97
N VAL A 74 3.48 -0.83 4.26
CA VAL A 74 2.44 -1.74 4.74
C VAL A 74 1.37 -0.93 5.46
N GLN A 75 0.14 -1.08 5.02
CA GLN A 75 -1.01 -0.40 5.61
C GLN A 75 -1.96 -1.43 6.19
N ASN A 76 -2.00 -1.50 7.51
CA ASN A 76 -2.94 -2.33 8.24
C ASN A 76 -4.25 -1.58 8.46
N LEU A 77 -5.38 -2.24 8.24
CA LEU A 77 -6.71 -1.73 8.53
C LEU A 77 -7.28 -2.52 9.71
N ALA A 78 -7.49 -1.85 10.82
CA ALA A 78 -7.91 -2.47 12.07
C ALA A 78 -9.13 -1.75 12.64
N ASP A 79 -9.84 -2.39 13.57
CA ASP A 79 -10.93 -1.74 14.30
C ASP A 79 -10.46 -1.16 15.64
N LYS A 80 -11.40 -0.54 16.34
CA LYS A 80 -11.13 0.08 17.65
C LYS A 80 -10.72 -0.92 18.74
N ASP A 81 -11.07 -2.20 18.56
CA ASP A 81 -10.77 -3.27 19.52
C ASP A 81 -9.50 -4.03 19.14
N ASN A 82 -8.71 -3.47 18.21
CA ASN A 82 -7.45 -4.02 17.70
C ASN A 82 -7.61 -5.32 16.91
N ASP A 83 -8.80 -5.59 16.36
CA ASP A 83 -8.98 -6.67 15.39
C ASP A 83 -8.49 -6.23 14.03
N MET A 84 -7.61 -7.03 13.42
CA MET A 84 -7.08 -6.76 12.10
C MET A 84 -8.05 -7.26 11.03
N TYR A 85 -8.49 -6.34 10.16
CA TYR A 85 -9.37 -6.71 9.04
C TYR A 85 -8.59 -7.10 7.80
N CYS A 86 -7.58 -6.33 7.45
CA CYS A 86 -6.73 -6.66 6.31
C CYS A 86 -5.41 -5.89 6.37
N THR A 87 -4.48 -6.31 5.54
CA THR A 87 -3.20 -5.65 5.36
C THR A 87 -2.97 -5.44 3.86
N ILE A 88 -2.61 -4.22 3.48
CA ILE A 88 -2.30 -3.86 2.11
C ILE A 88 -0.81 -3.55 2.04
N ILE A 89 -0.11 -4.15 1.09
CA ILE A 89 1.33 -3.97 0.93
C ILE A 89 1.62 -3.38 -0.43
N PHE A 90 2.39 -2.30 -0.45
CA PHE A 90 2.86 -1.65 -1.66
C PHE A 90 4.39 -1.65 -1.70
N PRO A 91 5.02 -1.83 -2.86
CA PRO A 91 6.36 -1.32 -3.02
C PRO A 91 6.36 0.18 -2.71
N THR A 92 7.31 0.66 -1.89
CA THR A 92 7.35 2.08 -1.49
C THR A 92 7.41 3.00 -2.71
N ALA A 93 8.17 2.62 -3.73
CA ALA A 93 8.26 3.38 -4.98
C ALA A 93 6.89 3.49 -5.68
N THR A 94 6.08 2.42 -5.64
CA THR A 94 4.73 2.43 -6.21
C THR A 94 3.81 3.37 -5.42
N MET A 95 3.86 3.31 -4.10
CA MET A 95 3.07 4.22 -3.25
C MET A 95 3.39 5.68 -3.56
N LYS A 96 4.66 6.02 -3.70
CA LYS A 96 5.10 7.39 -4.05
C LYS A 96 4.53 7.84 -5.40
N LYS A 97 4.57 6.98 -6.40
CA LYS A 97 4.02 7.28 -7.74
C LYS A 97 2.50 7.47 -7.70
N VAL A 98 1.80 6.63 -6.95
CA VAL A 98 0.36 6.72 -6.78
C VAL A 98 -0.03 8.03 -6.10
N LEU A 99 0.65 8.39 -5.01
CA LEU A 99 0.40 9.66 -4.32
C LEU A 99 0.65 10.86 -5.22
N ASP A 100 1.73 10.83 -5.98
CA ASP A 100 2.06 11.90 -6.93
C ASP A 100 0.98 12.06 -8.00
N LYS A 101 0.46 10.95 -8.51
CA LYS A 101 -0.59 10.96 -9.53
C LYS A 101 -1.96 11.36 -8.97
N MET A 102 -2.31 10.87 -7.78
CA MET A 102 -3.60 11.14 -7.16
C MET A 102 -3.75 12.58 -6.68
N GLN A 103 -2.66 13.21 -6.24
CA GLN A 103 -2.69 14.53 -5.60
C GLN A 103 -3.72 14.57 -4.47
N PRO A 104 -3.62 13.68 -3.45
CA PRO A 104 -4.65 13.59 -2.43
C PRO A 104 -4.70 14.83 -1.54
N ARG A 105 -5.82 14.99 -0.84
CA ARG A 105 -6.01 16.08 0.11
C ARG A 105 -4.95 16.02 1.20
N GLN A 106 -4.40 17.17 1.57
CA GLN A 106 -3.41 17.31 2.62
C GLN A 106 -4.10 17.84 3.89
N VAL A 107 -3.78 17.24 5.04
CA VAL A 107 -4.33 17.61 6.33
C VAL A 107 -3.23 17.63 7.39
N LYS A 108 -3.47 18.37 8.48
CA LYS A 108 -2.60 18.36 9.65
C LYS A 108 -3.21 17.45 10.71
N GLY A 109 -2.36 16.78 11.47
CA GLY A 109 -2.78 15.89 12.55
C GLY A 109 -1.64 15.63 13.52
N GLY A 110 -1.79 14.55 14.31
CA GLY A 110 -0.80 14.18 15.32
C GLY A 110 -0.71 15.17 16.47
N ASP A 111 0.31 15.01 17.30
CA ASP A 111 0.54 15.85 18.46
C ASP A 111 0.79 17.31 18.04
N TYR A 112 0.06 18.24 18.65
CA TYR A 112 0.15 19.68 18.38
C TYR A 112 -0.11 20.05 16.91
N ASN A 113 -0.78 19.20 16.12
CA ASN A 113 -1.02 19.39 14.68
C ASN A 113 0.26 19.65 13.88
N LYS A 114 1.37 18.97 14.28
CA LYS A 114 2.67 19.15 13.64
C LYS A 114 2.96 18.11 12.56
N SER A 115 2.14 17.06 12.44
CA SER A 115 2.22 16.11 11.35
C SER A 115 1.39 16.56 10.18
N GLU A 116 1.94 16.49 8.98
CA GLU A 116 1.23 16.74 7.74
C GLU A 116 1.08 15.42 6.98
N MET A 117 -0.13 15.14 6.53
CA MET A 117 -0.51 13.85 5.96
C MET A 117 -1.34 14.03 4.72
N TYR A 118 -1.22 13.05 3.81
CA TYR A 118 -2.20 12.85 2.74
C TYR A 118 -3.37 12.05 3.29
N LEU A 119 -4.60 12.52 3.04
CA LEU A 119 -5.80 11.70 3.21
C LEU A 119 -6.06 10.98 1.91
N VAL A 120 -5.81 9.67 1.91
CA VAL A 120 -5.89 8.86 0.70
C VAL A 120 -7.21 8.08 0.73
N SER A 121 -8.09 8.36 -0.23
CA SER A 121 -9.33 7.61 -0.39
C SER A 121 -9.03 6.18 -0.82
N LEU A 122 -9.58 5.19 -0.09
CA LEU A 122 -9.42 3.78 -0.46
C LEU A 122 -10.04 3.48 -1.83
N SER A 123 -11.16 4.12 -2.16
CA SER A 123 -11.76 3.94 -3.49
C SER A 123 -10.85 4.45 -4.61
N ASP A 124 -10.16 5.56 -4.40
CA ASP A 124 -9.19 6.07 -5.37
C ASP A 124 -7.92 5.20 -5.39
N LEU A 125 -7.50 4.72 -4.23
CA LEU A 125 -6.32 3.85 -4.12
C LEU A 125 -6.50 2.55 -4.91
N PHE A 126 -7.71 2.02 -4.96
CA PHE A 126 -8.03 0.83 -5.74
C PHE A 126 -8.58 1.12 -7.13
N SER A 127 -8.53 2.37 -7.55
CA SER A 127 -8.96 2.76 -8.89
C SER A 127 -7.84 2.56 -9.91
N LYS A 128 -8.17 1.97 -11.05
CA LYS A 128 -7.26 1.78 -12.17
C LYS A 128 -6.53 3.07 -12.57
N LYS A 129 -7.21 4.21 -12.55
CA LYS A 129 -6.65 5.50 -12.94
C LYS A 129 -5.49 5.98 -12.05
N SER A 130 -5.36 5.45 -10.83
CA SER A 130 -4.28 5.80 -9.92
C SER A 130 -2.94 5.12 -10.29
N TYR A 131 -2.98 4.11 -11.15
CA TYR A 131 -1.80 3.32 -11.53
C TYR A 131 -1.41 3.45 -13.00
N LYS A 132 -2.20 4.14 -13.80
CA LYS A 132 -1.97 4.23 -15.25
C LYS A 132 -1.91 5.68 -15.75
#